data_ad593655d95a0e5d3d8c4f2d0d70878d
#
_entry.id   ad593655d95a0e5d3d8c4f2d0d70878d
#
_cell.length_a   1.000
_cell.length_b   1.000
_cell.length_c   1.000
_cell.angle_alpha   90.00
_cell.angle_beta   90.00
_cell.angle_gamma   90.00
#
_symmetry.space_group_name_H-M   'P 1'
#
loop_
_entity.id
_entity.type
_entity.pdbx_description
1 polymer ?
#
loop_
_entity_poly.entity_id
_entity_poly.type
_entity_poly.pdbx_seq_one_letter_code
_entity_poly.pdbx_strand_id
1 'polypeptide(L)'
;MKNKIAFVAVGQAGGNIGQLFEDRGFNVLYINTSQEDLDTLEHAKYKYHIPGGEGCNKNRRKAKQLVIDDFDRIAAEIETKIKADLTFVIFASGGGTGSGAGPMLIDLLIDEGRAIGAITIVPGQNESVKAHIILTTVFQS
;
A
#
# COMPACT_ATOMS: atom_id res chain seq x y z
N MET A 1 5.62 8.35 -19.22
CA MET A 1 4.48 8.45 -18.29
C MET A 1 4.60 7.56 -17.08
N LYS A 2 5.25 6.41 -17.25
CA LYS A 2 5.40 5.45 -16.15
C LYS A 2 6.09 6.01 -14.92
N ASN A 3 7.03 6.94 -15.11
CA ASN A 3 7.79 7.53 -14.00
C ASN A 3 7.03 8.66 -13.29
N LYS A 4 5.86 9.05 -13.79
CA LYS A 4 5.09 10.12 -13.17
C LYS A 4 4.14 9.61 -12.10
N ILE A 5 3.73 8.35 -12.21
CA ILE A 5 2.78 7.74 -11.27
C ILE A 5 3.33 6.40 -10.82
N ALA A 6 3.32 6.18 -9.51
CA ALA A 6 3.70 4.90 -8.92
C ALA A 6 2.65 4.49 -7.90
N PHE A 7 2.68 3.23 -7.50
CA PHE A 7 1.71 2.67 -6.57
C PHE A 7 2.42 1.95 -5.44
N VAL A 8 1.92 2.15 -4.23
CA VAL A 8 2.34 1.37 -3.06
C VAL A 8 1.14 0.53 -2.65
N ALA A 9 1.24 -0.77 -2.82
CA ALA A 9 0.15 -1.69 -2.52
C ALA A 9 0.37 -2.29 -1.14
N VAL A 10 -0.57 -2.05 -0.23
CA VAL A 10 -0.42 -2.40 1.18
C VAL A 10 -1.37 -3.54 1.54
N GLY A 11 -0.80 -4.61 2.10
CA GLY A 11 -1.58 -5.78 2.49
C GLY A 11 -1.96 -6.66 1.30
N GLN A 12 -2.68 -7.74 1.57
CA GLN A 12 -3.03 -8.69 0.54
C GLN A 12 -4.02 -8.13 -0.47
N ALA A 13 -5.08 -7.48 0.01
CA ALA A 13 -6.08 -6.91 -0.89
C ALA A 13 -5.50 -5.79 -1.74
N GLY A 14 -4.67 -4.93 -1.13
CA GLY A 14 -3.96 -3.90 -1.87
C GLY A 14 -3.06 -4.49 -2.94
N GLY A 15 -2.36 -5.58 -2.60
CA GLY A 15 -1.50 -6.28 -3.53
C GLY A 15 -2.24 -6.84 -4.73
N ASN A 16 -3.44 -7.38 -4.51
CA ASN A 16 -4.25 -7.91 -5.60
C ASN A 16 -4.62 -6.83 -6.62
N ILE A 17 -4.94 -5.64 -6.12
CA ILE A 17 -5.23 -4.51 -7.00
C ILE A 17 -3.95 -3.96 -7.64
N GLY A 18 -2.87 -3.92 -6.87
CA GLY A 18 -1.58 -3.45 -7.39
C GLY A 18 -1.12 -4.21 -8.62
N GLN A 19 -1.39 -5.51 -8.69
CA GLN A 19 -1.02 -6.32 -9.83
C GLN A 19 -1.68 -5.84 -11.12
N LEU A 20 -2.88 -5.30 -11.04
CA LEU A 20 -3.57 -4.77 -12.21
C LEU A 20 -2.83 -3.57 -12.79
N PHE A 21 -2.26 -2.74 -11.92
CA PHE A 21 -1.47 -1.59 -12.37
C PHE A 21 -0.10 -2.03 -12.88
N GLU A 22 0.52 -2.98 -12.22
CA GLU A 22 1.81 -3.49 -12.68
C GLU A 22 1.68 -4.13 -14.06
N ASP A 23 0.60 -4.87 -14.30
CA ASP A 23 0.34 -5.49 -15.60
C ASP A 23 0.21 -4.45 -16.71
N ARG A 24 -0.15 -3.22 -16.37
CA ARG A 24 -0.26 -2.13 -17.32
C ARG A 24 1.03 -1.31 -17.45
N GLY A 25 2.10 -1.75 -16.81
CA GLY A 25 3.41 -1.14 -16.94
C GLY A 25 3.76 -0.10 -15.91
N PHE A 26 2.93 0.08 -14.87
CA PHE A 26 3.27 1.00 -13.78
C PHE A 26 4.19 0.33 -12.77
N ASN A 27 4.98 1.13 -12.07
CA ASN A 27 5.80 0.63 -10.99
C ASN A 27 4.97 0.49 -9.74
N VAL A 28 5.07 -0.67 -9.10
CA VAL A 28 4.32 -0.97 -7.87
C VAL A 28 5.28 -1.56 -6.84
N LEU A 29 5.25 -1.01 -5.64
CA LEU A 29 5.94 -1.57 -4.49
C LEU A 29 4.89 -2.23 -3.59
N TYR A 30 5.05 -3.52 -3.35
CA TYR A 30 4.14 -4.29 -2.51
C TYR A 30 4.72 -4.37 -1.11
N ILE A 31 3.96 -3.91 -0.11
CA ILE A 31 4.40 -3.99 1.28
C ILE A 31 3.40 -4.78 2.12
N ASN A 32 3.91 -5.57 3.04
CA ASN A 32 3.08 -6.38 3.92
C ASN A 32 3.89 -6.75 5.16
N THR A 33 3.19 -7.05 6.24
CA THR A 33 3.79 -7.63 7.44
C THR A 33 3.89 -9.15 7.32
N SER A 34 3.22 -9.75 6.38
CA SER A 34 3.22 -11.19 6.13
C SER A 34 4.11 -11.52 4.92
N GLN A 35 5.20 -12.21 5.16
CA GLN A 35 6.06 -12.68 4.07
C GLN A 35 5.31 -13.71 3.21
N GLU A 36 4.47 -14.52 3.84
CA GLU A 36 3.68 -15.50 3.12
C GLU A 36 2.78 -14.85 2.07
N ASP A 37 2.11 -13.75 2.46
CA ASP A 37 1.26 -13.03 1.51
C ASP A 37 2.08 -12.42 0.37
N LEU A 38 3.27 -11.89 0.67
CA LEU A 38 4.16 -11.36 -0.36
C LEU A 38 4.61 -12.46 -1.33
N ASP A 39 4.84 -13.65 -0.81
CA ASP A 39 5.28 -14.77 -1.64
C ASP A 39 4.21 -15.21 -2.65
N THR A 40 2.94 -14.90 -2.41
CA THR A 40 1.88 -15.22 -3.38
C THR A 40 1.93 -14.32 -4.62
N LEU A 41 2.67 -13.22 -4.56
CA LEU A 41 2.79 -12.27 -5.67
C LEU A 41 3.96 -12.70 -6.56
N GLU A 42 3.74 -13.74 -7.37
CA GLU A 42 4.83 -14.39 -8.13
C GLU A 42 5.56 -13.49 -9.11
N HIS A 43 4.86 -12.54 -9.71
CA HIS A 43 5.44 -11.69 -10.74
C HIS A 43 5.76 -10.28 -10.27
N ALA A 44 5.58 -10.02 -8.99
CA ALA A 44 5.84 -8.69 -8.44
C ALA A 44 7.34 -8.38 -8.48
N LYS A 45 7.68 -7.24 -9.04
CA LYS A 45 9.07 -6.83 -9.18
C LYS A 45 9.66 -6.31 -7.87
N TYR A 46 8.89 -5.51 -7.13
CA TYR A 46 9.36 -4.90 -5.90
C TYR A 46 8.47 -5.27 -4.73
N LYS A 47 9.05 -5.94 -3.74
CA LYS A 47 8.35 -6.36 -2.53
C LYS A 47 9.13 -5.89 -1.32
N TYR A 48 8.42 -5.49 -0.27
CA TYR A 48 9.06 -5.12 0.98
C TYR A 48 8.29 -5.70 2.16
N HIS A 49 8.97 -6.46 3.00
CA HIS A 49 8.39 -7.06 4.20
C HIS A 49 8.63 -6.14 5.39
N ILE A 50 7.53 -5.67 6.02
CA ILE A 50 7.62 -4.87 7.24
C ILE A 50 7.86 -5.82 8.40
N PRO A 51 9.00 -5.70 9.12
CA PRO A 51 9.33 -6.68 10.16
C PRO A 51 8.46 -6.52 11.42
N GLY A 52 8.37 -7.57 12.20
CA GLY A 52 7.82 -7.52 13.54
C GLY A 52 6.36 -7.88 13.71
N GLY A 53 5.64 -8.16 12.64
CA GLY A 53 4.22 -8.38 12.79
C GLY A 53 3.62 -9.38 11.82
N GLU A 54 4.16 -10.58 11.78
CA GLU A 54 3.63 -11.61 10.87
C GLU A 54 2.12 -11.75 11.00
N GLY A 55 1.42 -11.31 9.92
CA GLY A 55 -0.02 -11.41 9.87
C GLY A 55 -0.69 -10.67 11.01
N CYS A 56 -0.75 -9.35 10.97
CA CYS A 56 -1.37 -8.56 12.03
C CYS A 56 -2.83 -8.93 12.30
N ASN A 57 -3.45 -9.75 11.45
CA ASN A 57 -4.77 -10.32 11.68
C ASN A 57 -5.81 -9.30 12.13
N LYS A 58 -6.07 -8.29 11.35
CA LYS A 58 -7.05 -7.25 11.66
C LYS A 58 -6.66 -6.34 12.84
N ASN A 59 -5.45 -6.48 13.38
CA ASN A 59 -4.99 -5.58 14.42
C ASN A 59 -4.45 -4.30 13.80
N ARG A 60 -5.35 -3.34 13.57
CA ARG A 60 -5.00 -2.08 12.91
C ARG A 60 -3.97 -1.28 13.69
N ARG A 61 -4.08 -1.28 15.01
CA ARG A 61 -3.18 -0.53 15.87
C ARG A 61 -1.75 -1.04 15.76
N LYS A 62 -1.60 -2.36 15.73
CA LYS A 62 -0.29 -2.97 15.58
C LYS A 62 0.31 -2.67 14.20
N ALA A 63 -0.48 -2.81 13.14
CA ALA A 63 -0.01 -2.51 11.79
C ALA A 63 0.40 -1.05 11.65
N LYS A 64 -0.38 -0.15 12.23
CA LYS A 64 -0.08 1.28 12.23
C LYS A 64 1.26 1.55 12.91
N GLN A 65 1.48 0.94 14.08
CA GLN A 65 2.72 1.15 14.82
C GLN A 65 3.94 0.62 14.07
N LEU A 66 3.80 -0.52 13.40
CA LEU A 66 4.89 -1.10 12.63
C LEU A 66 5.31 -0.20 11.46
N VAL A 67 4.35 0.47 10.84
CA VAL A 67 4.67 1.43 9.78
C VAL A 67 5.42 2.63 10.35
N ILE A 68 4.98 3.14 11.51
CA ILE A 68 5.66 4.27 12.15
C ILE A 68 7.10 3.88 12.46
N ASP A 69 7.32 2.71 13.04
CA ASP A 69 8.64 2.27 13.48
C ASP A 69 9.59 2.01 12.30
N ASP A 70 9.04 1.61 11.16
CA ASP A 70 9.84 1.22 9.99
C ASP A 70 9.75 2.26 8.86
N PHE A 71 9.19 3.42 9.13
CA PHE A 71 8.87 4.39 8.08
C PHE A 71 10.09 4.81 7.26
N ASP A 72 11.23 5.04 7.89
CA ASP A 72 12.42 5.51 7.16
C ASP A 72 12.84 4.49 6.09
N ARG A 73 12.73 3.21 6.39
CA ARG A 73 13.06 2.16 5.43
C ARG A 73 12.02 2.06 4.32
N ILE A 74 10.73 2.19 4.69
CA ILE A 74 9.66 2.18 3.70
C ILE A 74 9.83 3.35 2.73
N ALA A 75 10.08 4.53 3.25
CA ALA A 75 10.30 5.72 2.43
C ALA A 75 11.50 5.55 1.50
N ALA A 76 12.58 4.96 1.99
CA ALA A 76 13.76 4.69 1.18
C ALA A 76 13.45 3.70 0.05
N GLU A 77 12.63 2.67 0.32
CA GLU A 77 12.23 1.73 -0.71
C GLU A 77 11.41 2.41 -1.79
N ILE A 78 10.49 3.29 -1.40
CA ILE A 78 9.70 4.04 -2.37
C ILE A 78 10.62 4.90 -3.23
N GLU A 79 11.53 5.63 -2.60
CA GLU A 79 12.42 6.55 -3.31
C GLU A 79 13.36 5.84 -4.26
N THR A 80 13.88 4.67 -3.88
CA THR A 80 14.87 3.96 -4.68
C THR A 80 14.25 3.03 -5.72
N LYS A 81 13.05 2.50 -5.47
CA LYS A 81 12.44 1.50 -6.35
C LYS A 81 11.39 2.08 -7.29
N ILE A 82 10.57 2.99 -6.80
CA ILE A 82 9.40 3.47 -7.54
C ILE A 82 9.25 5.00 -7.52
N LYS A 83 10.35 5.73 -7.50
CA LYS A 83 10.32 7.18 -7.47
C LYS A 83 9.41 7.75 -8.57
N ALA A 84 8.49 8.63 -8.20
CA ALA A 84 7.54 9.21 -9.11
C ALA A 84 7.06 10.58 -8.61
N ASP A 85 6.41 11.34 -9.49
CA ASP A 85 5.85 12.65 -9.12
C ASP A 85 4.61 12.50 -8.25
N LEU A 86 3.83 11.46 -8.48
CA LEU A 86 2.61 11.17 -7.73
C LEU A 86 2.60 9.70 -7.36
N THR A 87 2.36 9.39 -6.09
CA THR A 87 2.29 8.02 -5.60
C THR A 87 0.92 7.75 -4.99
N PHE A 88 0.28 6.68 -5.43
CA PHE A 88 -0.98 6.22 -4.85
C PHE A 88 -0.72 5.07 -3.89
N VAL A 89 -1.34 5.15 -2.72
CA VAL A 89 -1.30 4.06 -1.75
C VAL A 89 -2.60 3.29 -1.83
N ILE A 90 -2.51 1.98 -2.07
CA ILE A 90 -3.67 1.10 -2.25
C ILE A 90 -3.83 0.24 -1.01
N PHE A 91 -5.00 0.26 -0.40
CA PHE A 91 -5.27 -0.56 0.79
C PHE A 91 -6.75 -0.85 0.93
N ALA A 92 -7.09 -1.90 1.67
CA ALA A 92 -8.48 -2.24 1.96
C ALA A 92 -8.88 -1.64 3.30
N SER A 93 -10.09 -1.14 3.42
CA SER A 93 -10.60 -0.54 4.64
C SER A 93 -11.02 -1.57 5.68
N GLY A 94 -11.23 -2.83 5.28
CA GLY A 94 -11.69 -3.87 6.18
C GLY A 94 -10.64 -4.94 6.45
N GLY A 95 -10.10 -4.99 7.63
CA GLY A 95 -9.23 -6.07 8.08
C GLY A 95 -7.75 -5.79 7.94
N GLY A 96 -6.94 -6.62 8.46
CA GLY A 96 -5.52 -6.84 8.32
C GLY A 96 -4.57 -5.65 8.33
N THR A 97 -3.42 -5.89 7.76
CA THR A 97 -2.32 -4.94 7.65
C THR A 97 -2.74 -3.66 6.93
N GLY A 98 -3.43 -3.81 5.81
CA GLY A 98 -3.74 -2.66 4.96
C GLY A 98 -4.58 -1.59 5.64
N SER A 99 -5.58 -2.00 6.44
CA SER A 99 -6.50 -1.06 7.07
C SER A 99 -5.85 -0.21 8.15
N GLY A 100 -4.76 -0.68 8.75
CA GLY A 100 -4.00 0.08 9.73
C GLY A 100 -2.80 0.79 9.10
N ALA A 101 -2.05 0.07 8.29
CA ALA A 101 -0.82 0.57 7.70
C ALA A 101 -1.06 1.59 6.58
N GLY A 102 -2.10 1.37 5.76
CA GLY A 102 -2.36 2.25 4.62
C GLY A 102 -2.56 3.70 4.99
N PRO A 103 -3.56 4.01 5.83
CA PRO A 103 -3.79 5.41 6.24
C PRO A 103 -2.59 6.02 6.94
N MET A 104 -1.91 5.27 7.79
CA MET A 104 -0.74 5.80 8.50
C MET A 104 0.39 6.13 7.53
N LEU A 105 0.63 5.26 6.56
CA LEU A 105 1.65 5.50 5.56
C LEU A 105 1.33 6.76 4.75
N ILE A 106 0.08 6.93 4.37
CA ILE A 106 -0.35 8.13 3.66
C ILE A 106 -0.02 9.38 4.46
N ASP A 107 -0.39 9.41 5.74
CA ASP A 107 -0.14 10.57 6.59
C ASP A 107 1.35 10.89 6.70
N LEU A 108 2.18 9.87 6.89
CA LEU A 108 3.62 10.07 7.03
C LEU A 108 4.25 10.55 5.71
N LEU A 109 3.80 10.04 4.59
CA LEU A 109 4.31 10.47 3.29
C LEU A 109 3.89 11.90 2.95
N ILE A 110 2.67 12.29 3.30
CA ILE A 110 2.20 13.66 3.12
C ILE A 110 3.03 14.61 4.00
N ASP A 111 3.33 14.21 5.22
CA ASP A 111 4.16 15.01 6.13
C ASP A 111 5.56 15.25 5.57
N GLU A 112 6.04 14.35 4.72
CA GLU A 112 7.32 14.54 4.03
C GLU A 112 7.22 15.48 2.83
N GLY A 113 6.04 15.98 2.52
CA GLY A 113 5.86 16.87 1.39
C GLY A 113 5.64 16.16 0.06
N ARG A 114 5.32 14.87 0.08
CA ARG A 114 5.08 14.11 -1.14
C ARG A 114 3.66 14.28 -1.65
N ALA A 115 3.49 14.20 -2.97
CA ALA A 115 2.16 14.19 -3.57
C ALA A 115 1.63 12.75 -3.49
N ILE A 116 0.58 12.55 -2.70
CA ILE A 116 0.04 11.23 -2.39
C ILE A 116 -1.45 11.17 -2.73
N GLY A 117 -1.84 10.09 -3.39
CA GLY A 117 -3.25 9.76 -3.57
C GLY A 117 -3.55 8.47 -2.81
N ALA A 118 -4.81 8.19 -2.59
CA ALA A 118 -5.24 6.96 -1.92
C ALA A 118 -6.25 6.22 -2.78
N ILE A 119 -6.07 4.91 -2.88
CA ILE A 119 -7.06 4.02 -3.47
C ILE A 119 -7.52 3.10 -2.36
N THR A 120 -8.75 3.29 -1.90
CA THR A 120 -9.29 2.52 -0.80
C THR A 120 -10.28 1.48 -1.33
N ILE A 121 -10.04 0.22 -1.00
CA ILE A 121 -10.93 -0.87 -1.38
C ILE A 121 -11.91 -1.06 -0.23
N VAL A 122 -13.20 -0.86 -0.51
CA VAL A 122 -14.25 -1.00 0.50
C VAL A 122 -15.03 -2.26 0.20
N PRO A 123 -15.19 -3.17 1.18
CA PRO A 123 -15.97 -4.39 0.96
C PRO A 123 -17.40 -4.05 0.59
N GLY A 124 -18.00 -4.82 -0.34
CA GLY A 124 -19.39 -4.66 -0.70
C GLY A 124 -20.31 -5.03 0.46
N GLN A 125 -21.50 -4.44 0.50
CA GLN A 125 -22.46 -4.69 1.58
C GLN A 125 -23.13 -6.05 1.48
N ASN A 126 -23.20 -6.59 0.30
CA ASN A 126 -23.67 -7.95 0.10
C ASN A 126 -22.45 -8.84 -0.08
N GLU A 127 -22.53 -10.04 0.40
CA GLU A 127 -21.42 -10.99 0.33
C GLU A 127 -21.02 -11.35 -1.09
N SER A 128 -21.57 -10.71 -2.07
CA SER A 128 -21.08 -10.81 -3.41
C SER A 128 -19.73 -10.08 -3.49
N VAL A 129 -18.92 -10.55 -4.36
CA VAL A 129 -17.52 -10.22 -4.55
C VAL A 129 -17.25 -8.76 -4.95
N LYS A 130 -18.17 -7.85 -4.72
CA LYS A 130 -18.01 -6.46 -5.17
C LYS A 130 -17.28 -5.63 -4.13
N ALA A 131 -16.13 -5.15 -4.51
CA ALA A 131 -15.41 -4.16 -3.74
C ALA A 131 -15.65 -2.79 -4.37
N HIS A 132 -15.78 -1.76 -3.54
CA HIS A 132 -15.83 -0.39 -4.01
C HIS A 132 -14.45 0.23 -3.89
N ILE A 133 -14.02 0.91 -4.93
CA ILE A 133 -12.74 1.61 -4.94
C ILE A 133 -13.02 3.09 -4.83
N ILE A 134 -12.51 3.68 -3.77
CA ILE A 134 -12.63 5.11 -3.53
C ILE A 134 -11.26 5.73 -3.78
N LEU A 135 -11.21 6.67 -4.72
CA LEU A 135 -9.97 7.35 -5.06
C LEU A 135 -9.98 8.74 -4.45
N THR A 136 -8.99 9.01 -3.62
CA THR A 136 -8.79 10.32 -3.01
C THR A 136 -7.37 10.77 -3.28
N THR A 137 -7.21 11.99 -3.76
CA THR A 137 -5.90 12.58 -4.03
C THR A 137 -5.67 13.74 -3.09
N VAL A 138 -4.54 13.73 -2.40
CA VAL A 138 -4.16 14.80 -1.46
C VAL A 138 -2.80 15.33 -1.90
N PHE A 139 -2.71 16.66 -2.03
CA PHE A 139 -1.46 17.31 -2.38
C PHE A 139 -0.99 18.19 -1.25
N GLN A 140 0.30 18.08 -0.95
CA GLN A 140 0.95 18.92 0.02
C GLN A 140 1.73 20.00 -0.74
N SER A 141 1.38 21.24 -0.49
CA SER A 141 2.07 22.37 -1.14
C SER A 141 3.30 22.80 -0.34
#